data_ef771e3726cb6e5da0d5af02e446ceb1
#
_entry.id   ef771e3726cb6e5da0d5af02e446ceb1
#
_cell.length_a   1.000
_cell.length_b   1.000
_cell.length_c   1.000
_cell.angle_alpha   90.00
_cell.angle_beta   90.00
_cell.angle_gamma   90.00
#
_symmetry.space_group_name_H-M   'P 1'
#
loop_
_entity.id
_entity.type
_entity.pdbx_description
1 polymer ?
#
loop_
_entity_poly.entity_id
_entity_poly.type
_entity_poly.pdbx_seq_one_letter_code
_entity_poly.pdbx_strand_id
1 'polypeptide(L)'
;MFSILGLILSLIIIMYLAYKGYSTIITAPIIAIITIILTTGFNGHLMANYTEVYMSGFANFIKNYFPLFMTGAIFAKLMEEANYAKSIAHFITQKLGKDKSILAVVLSGALLTYGGVSLFVVAFILYPIASMLFKEADIPKRLIPGTIALGAFTFTMTALPGSPEIQNVIPMKYFGTDTFAAPIIGIVASVMMLTLGMLWLTKRAKSAKVNGEGYGNHSDKSIETDYSNLPNIFSAILPIIIIFVTNLFFSKVYYENIDGSYLSEFGTTLSSVSGTWSVIIAIVLADVFIVLTNLKKIKNLKSILDIGVTNSFRPLLNSSA
;
A
#
# COMPACT_ATOMS: atom_id res chain seq x y z
N MET A 1 -30.64 -18.13 8.01
CA MET A 1 -30.96 -17.00 7.09
C MET A 1 -30.76 -15.64 7.75
N PHE A 2 -31.27 -15.43 8.98
CA PHE A 2 -31.07 -14.16 9.72
C PHE A 2 -29.60 -13.81 10.01
N SER A 3 -28.73 -14.79 10.26
CA SER A 3 -27.31 -14.57 10.54
C SER A 3 -26.56 -13.98 9.35
N ILE A 4 -26.86 -14.43 8.12
CA ILE A 4 -26.21 -13.90 6.89
C ILE A 4 -26.69 -12.48 6.62
N LEU A 5 -27.98 -12.19 6.79
CA LEU A 5 -28.53 -10.84 6.64
C LEU A 5 -27.94 -9.88 7.67
N GLY A 6 -27.78 -10.31 8.94
CA GLY A 6 -27.14 -9.52 9.97
C GLY A 6 -25.69 -9.16 9.64
N LEU A 7 -24.95 -10.13 9.11
CA LEU A 7 -23.54 -9.93 8.69
C LEU A 7 -23.44 -8.96 7.50
N ILE A 8 -24.27 -9.13 6.47
CA ILE A 8 -24.30 -8.21 5.32
C ILE A 8 -24.67 -6.79 5.75
N LEU A 9 -25.68 -6.64 6.61
CA LEU A 9 -26.10 -5.35 7.14
C LEU A 9 -24.96 -4.68 7.93
N SER A 10 -24.24 -5.44 8.75
CA SER A 10 -23.11 -4.94 9.51
C SER A 10 -21.98 -4.42 8.62
N LEU A 11 -21.64 -5.14 7.55
CA LEU A 11 -20.65 -4.69 6.57
C LEU A 11 -21.10 -3.41 5.86
N ILE A 12 -22.36 -3.31 5.49
CA ILE A 12 -22.91 -2.07 4.86
C ILE A 12 -22.84 -0.90 5.84
N ILE A 13 -23.16 -1.10 7.11
CA ILE A 13 -23.12 -0.05 8.13
C ILE A 13 -21.67 0.42 8.36
N ILE A 14 -20.71 -0.51 8.48
CA ILE A 14 -19.27 -0.15 8.61
C ILE A 14 -18.83 0.69 7.42
N MET A 15 -19.10 0.25 6.19
CA MET A 15 -18.76 0.98 4.98
C MET A 15 -19.40 2.37 4.95
N TYR A 16 -20.68 2.49 5.31
CA TYR A 16 -21.39 3.77 5.37
C TYR A 16 -20.77 4.73 6.41
N LEU A 17 -20.46 4.23 7.62
CA LEU A 17 -19.85 5.04 8.67
C LEU A 17 -18.42 5.46 8.31
N ALA A 18 -17.63 4.56 7.73
CA ALA A 18 -16.30 4.90 7.21
C ALA A 18 -16.36 5.97 6.12
N TYR A 19 -17.33 5.86 5.19
CA TYR A 19 -17.57 6.90 4.17
C TYR A 19 -17.96 8.27 4.77
N LYS A 20 -18.67 8.26 5.89
CA LYS A 20 -19.00 9.48 6.66
C LYS A 20 -17.81 10.03 7.48
N GLY A 21 -16.66 9.36 7.46
CA GLY A 21 -15.44 9.78 8.15
C GLY A 21 -15.32 9.31 9.60
N TYR A 22 -16.21 8.41 10.06
CA TYR A 22 -16.06 7.81 11.38
C TYR A 22 -14.89 6.83 11.42
N SER A 23 -14.15 6.80 12.53
CA SER A 23 -13.02 5.88 12.72
C SER A 23 -13.50 4.43 12.81
N THR A 24 -12.93 3.55 11.98
CA THR A 24 -13.24 2.11 11.99
C THR A 24 -12.87 1.45 13.32
N ILE A 25 -11.81 1.89 13.98
CA ILE A 25 -11.40 1.38 15.30
C ILE A 25 -12.51 1.55 16.35
N ILE A 26 -13.31 2.61 16.23
CA ILE A 26 -14.41 2.88 17.17
C ILE A 26 -15.70 2.19 16.70
N THR A 27 -15.99 2.26 15.40
CA THR A 27 -17.27 1.77 14.87
C THR A 27 -17.33 0.25 14.77
N ALA A 28 -16.22 -0.42 14.45
CA ALA A 28 -16.24 -1.88 14.29
C ALA A 28 -16.57 -2.63 15.59
N PRO A 29 -16.00 -2.32 16.78
CA PRO A 29 -16.43 -2.95 18.03
C PRO A 29 -17.92 -2.77 18.32
N ILE A 30 -18.46 -1.59 18.08
CA ILE A 30 -19.88 -1.28 18.30
C ILE A 30 -20.75 -2.13 17.36
N ILE A 31 -20.36 -2.17 16.07
CA ILE A 31 -21.10 -2.95 15.08
C ILE A 31 -20.97 -4.45 15.35
N ALA A 32 -19.82 -4.94 15.84
CA ALA A 32 -19.65 -6.32 16.27
C ALA A 32 -20.66 -6.68 17.36
N ILE A 33 -20.84 -5.85 18.37
CA ILE A 33 -21.86 -6.05 19.43
C ILE A 33 -23.27 -6.09 18.80
N ILE A 34 -23.61 -5.15 17.94
CA ILE A 34 -24.90 -5.12 17.24
C ILE A 34 -25.08 -6.40 16.40
N THR A 35 -24.05 -6.83 15.70
CA THR A 35 -24.08 -8.07 14.90
C THR A 35 -24.34 -9.29 15.75
N ILE A 36 -23.68 -9.41 16.90
CA ILE A 36 -23.90 -10.52 17.85
C ILE A 36 -25.36 -10.52 18.31
N ILE A 37 -25.90 -9.37 18.68
CA ILE A 37 -27.31 -9.27 19.12
C ILE A 37 -28.28 -9.67 17.99
N LEU A 38 -28.03 -9.21 16.77
CA LEU A 38 -28.88 -9.51 15.61
C LEU A 38 -28.82 -11.00 15.17
N THR A 39 -27.68 -11.66 15.40
CA THR A 39 -27.49 -13.05 14.96
C THR A 39 -27.82 -14.09 16.02
N THR A 40 -27.58 -13.80 17.30
CA THR A 40 -27.74 -14.73 18.42
C THR A 40 -28.83 -14.33 19.42
N GLY A 41 -29.37 -13.09 19.29
CA GLY A 41 -30.28 -12.49 20.26
C GLY A 41 -29.60 -12.07 21.56
N PHE A 42 -30.37 -11.49 22.48
CA PHE A 42 -29.85 -11.02 23.78
C PHE A 42 -29.38 -12.18 24.71
N ASN A 43 -29.85 -13.38 24.48
CA ASN A 43 -29.44 -14.57 25.26
C ASN A 43 -28.19 -15.27 24.71
N GLY A 44 -27.55 -14.72 23.67
CA GLY A 44 -26.44 -15.33 22.94
C GLY A 44 -25.05 -15.11 23.55
N HIS A 45 -24.94 -15.00 24.90
CA HIS A 45 -23.63 -14.81 25.57
C HIS A 45 -22.81 -13.67 25.00
N LEU A 46 -23.41 -12.49 24.92
CA LEU A 46 -22.88 -11.29 24.25
C LEU A 46 -21.40 -11.01 24.59
N MET A 47 -21.07 -10.98 25.89
CA MET A 47 -19.70 -10.66 26.31
C MET A 47 -18.69 -11.74 25.91
N ALA A 48 -19.05 -13.01 26.00
CA ALA A 48 -18.20 -14.12 25.57
C ALA A 48 -17.94 -14.06 24.06
N ASN A 49 -18.96 -13.83 23.25
CA ASN A 49 -18.77 -13.64 21.81
C ASN A 49 -17.92 -12.42 21.48
N TYR A 50 -18.09 -11.33 22.22
CA TYR A 50 -17.27 -10.13 22.01
C TYR A 50 -15.81 -10.36 22.41
N THR A 51 -15.53 -10.92 23.62
CA THR A 51 -14.15 -11.09 24.10
C THR A 51 -13.43 -12.27 23.44
N GLU A 52 -14.09 -13.44 23.31
CA GLU A 52 -13.42 -14.65 22.86
C GLU A 52 -13.47 -14.86 21.35
N VAL A 53 -14.44 -14.27 20.65
CA VAL A 53 -14.52 -14.41 19.19
C VAL A 53 -14.01 -13.15 18.50
N TYR A 54 -14.66 -11.99 18.71
CA TYR A 54 -14.27 -10.77 18.04
C TYR A 54 -12.87 -10.29 18.43
N MET A 55 -12.58 -10.16 19.73
CA MET A 55 -11.26 -9.69 20.20
C MET A 55 -10.14 -10.69 19.91
N SER A 56 -10.44 -12.00 19.89
CA SER A 56 -9.45 -12.99 19.45
C SER A 56 -9.14 -12.84 17.95
N GLY A 57 -10.15 -12.57 17.11
CA GLY A 57 -9.95 -12.26 15.70
C GLY A 57 -9.07 -11.01 15.50
N PHE A 58 -9.38 -9.94 16.23
CA PHE A 58 -8.61 -8.68 16.25
C PHE A 58 -7.16 -8.93 16.67
N ALA A 59 -6.93 -9.63 17.78
CA ALA A 59 -5.58 -9.93 18.28
C ALA A 59 -4.80 -10.83 17.31
N ASN A 60 -5.46 -11.82 16.70
CA ASN A 60 -4.84 -12.69 15.70
C ASN A 60 -4.43 -11.93 14.43
N PHE A 61 -5.21 -10.95 14.00
CA PHE A 61 -4.82 -10.09 12.88
C PHE A 61 -3.56 -9.30 13.20
N ILE A 62 -3.51 -8.65 14.37
CA ILE A 62 -2.33 -7.93 14.83
C ILE A 62 -1.12 -8.87 14.90
N LYS A 63 -1.23 -10.02 15.54
CA LYS A 63 -0.16 -11.03 15.64
C LYS A 63 0.41 -11.40 14.27
N ASN A 64 -0.44 -11.61 13.27
CA ASN A 64 -0.04 -12.09 11.96
C ASN A 64 0.61 -10.99 11.10
N TYR A 65 0.15 -9.74 11.22
CA TYR A 65 0.48 -8.69 10.27
C TYR A 65 1.28 -7.53 10.86
N PHE A 66 1.39 -7.41 12.21
CA PHE A 66 2.17 -6.34 12.83
C PHE A 66 3.62 -6.24 12.30
N PRO A 67 4.39 -7.34 12.16
CA PRO A 67 5.74 -7.26 11.62
C PRO A 67 5.78 -6.69 10.20
N LEU A 68 4.81 -7.07 9.35
CA LEU A 68 4.70 -6.56 7.98
C LEU A 68 4.39 -5.06 7.94
N PHE A 69 3.40 -4.60 8.71
CA PHE A 69 3.04 -3.18 8.78
C PHE A 69 4.20 -2.34 9.34
N MET A 70 4.88 -2.85 10.36
CA MET A 70 6.02 -2.17 10.98
C MET A 70 7.20 -2.02 10.02
N THR A 71 7.65 -3.12 9.41
CA THR A 71 8.78 -3.09 8.46
C THR A 71 8.45 -2.28 7.23
N GLY A 72 7.24 -2.41 6.67
CA GLY A 72 6.80 -1.60 5.53
C GLY A 72 6.73 -0.10 5.83
N ALA A 73 6.28 0.29 7.03
CA ALA A 73 6.25 1.70 7.43
C ALA A 73 7.66 2.27 7.66
N ILE A 74 8.58 1.46 8.22
CA ILE A 74 10.00 1.82 8.35
C ILE A 74 10.61 1.99 6.95
N PHE A 75 10.38 1.05 6.04
CA PHE A 75 10.86 1.12 4.66
C PHE A 75 10.41 2.40 3.97
N ALA A 76 9.11 2.71 4.05
CA ALA A 76 8.56 3.93 3.47
C ALA A 76 9.26 5.19 4.01
N LYS A 77 9.51 5.23 5.32
CA LYS A 77 10.20 6.35 5.96
C LYS A 77 11.67 6.44 5.57
N LEU A 78 12.36 5.31 5.45
CA LEU A 78 13.75 5.26 4.97
C LEU A 78 13.87 5.70 3.52
N MET A 79 12.97 5.28 2.63
CA MET A 79 12.91 5.71 1.22
C MET A 79 12.68 7.22 1.09
N GLU A 80 11.87 7.80 1.98
CA GLU A 80 11.63 9.24 2.07
C GLU A 80 12.90 9.98 2.53
N GLU A 81 13.49 9.60 3.67
CA GLU A 81 14.65 10.26 4.26
C GLU A 81 15.91 10.16 3.39
N ALA A 82 16.11 9.03 2.71
CA ALA A 82 17.18 8.86 1.73
C ALA A 82 16.94 9.66 0.44
N ASN A 83 15.77 10.31 0.26
CA ASN A 83 15.30 10.93 -0.98
C ASN A 83 15.23 9.98 -2.18
N TYR A 84 15.15 8.68 -1.95
CA TYR A 84 15.08 7.67 -3.01
C TYR A 84 13.77 7.77 -3.78
N ALA A 85 12.65 7.90 -3.08
CA ALA A 85 11.35 8.04 -3.72
C ALA A 85 11.24 9.32 -4.56
N LYS A 86 11.82 10.45 -4.10
CA LYS A 86 11.91 11.69 -4.89
C LYS A 86 12.79 11.51 -6.14
N SER A 87 13.93 10.84 -6.00
CA SER A 87 14.83 10.58 -7.13
C SER A 87 14.15 9.77 -8.23
N ILE A 88 13.43 8.70 -7.85
CA ILE A 88 12.67 7.86 -8.78
C ILE A 88 11.62 8.70 -9.53
N ALA A 89 10.78 9.43 -8.79
CA ALA A 89 9.73 10.24 -9.37
C ALA A 89 10.29 11.33 -10.32
N HIS A 90 11.34 12.02 -9.89
CA HIS A 90 12.01 13.04 -10.70
C HIS A 90 12.60 12.47 -11.99
N PHE A 91 13.30 11.35 -11.91
CA PHE A 91 13.86 10.69 -13.09
C PHE A 91 12.79 10.32 -14.13
N ILE A 92 11.70 9.70 -13.69
CA ILE A 92 10.61 9.29 -14.60
C ILE A 92 9.97 10.52 -15.25
N THR A 93 9.72 11.57 -14.47
CA THR A 93 9.08 12.78 -14.97
C THR A 93 9.97 13.54 -15.94
N GLN A 94 11.27 13.63 -15.68
CA GLN A 94 12.23 14.23 -16.62
C GLN A 94 12.32 13.47 -17.95
N LYS A 95 12.34 12.13 -17.88
CA LYS A 95 12.45 11.28 -19.10
C LYS A 95 11.21 11.35 -19.98
N LEU A 96 10.02 11.44 -19.39
CA LEU A 96 8.76 11.46 -20.14
C LEU A 96 8.34 12.87 -20.59
N GLY A 97 8.78 13.89 -19.87
CA GLY A 97 8.48 15.29 -20.18
C GLY A 97 7.02 15.69 -19.98
N LYS A 98 6.74 16.97 -20.25
CA LYS A 98 5.42 17.59 -20.04
C LYS A 98 4.29 16.98 -20.89
N ASP A 99 4.61 16.51 -22.10
CA ASP A 99 3.60 15.96 -23.03
C ASP A 99 2.99 14.65 -22.54
N LYS A 100 3.70 13.94 -21.63
CA LYS A 100 3.28 12.69 -21.02
C LYS A 100 3.09 12.81 -19.52
N SER A 101 2.72 13.98 -19.02
CA SER A 101 2.60 14.28 -17.58
C SER A 101 1.73 13.30 -16.83
N ILE A 102 0.56 12.92 -17.35
CA ILE A 102 -0.32 11.93 -16.73
C ILE A 102 0.41 10.59 -16.61
N LEU A 103 1.02 10.11 -17.69
CA LEU A 103 1.75 8.83 -17.70
C LEU A 103 2.95 8.87 -16.73
N ALA A 104 3.67 9.98 -16.68
CA ALA A 104 4.82 10.16 -15.81
C ALA A 104 4.43 10.02 -14.32
N VAL A 105 3.36 10.67 -13.90
CA VAL A 105 2.84 10.57 -12.53
C VAL A 105 2.32 9.17 -12.23
N VAL A 106 1.58 8.55 -13.16
CA VAL A 106 1.08 7.17 -13.01
C VAL A 106 2.23 6.18 -12.84
N LEU A 107 3.25 6.22 -13.71
CA LEU A 107 4.39 5.29 -13.63
C LEU A 107 5.25 5.53 -12.40
N SER A 108 5.43 6.79 -11.99
CA SER A 108 6.14 7.11 -10.74
C SER A 108 5.40 6.52 -9.52
N GLY A 109 4.08 6.71 -9.45
CA GLY A 109 3.25 6.12 -8.41
C GLY A 109 3.29 4.59 -8.44
N ALA A 110 3.19 4.01 -9.63
CA ALA A 110 3.23 2.57 -9.81
C ALA A 110 4.54 1.95 -9.32
N LEU A 111 5.67 2.53 -9.70
CA LEU A 111 6.98 2.00 -9.30
C LEU A 111 7.21 2.13 -7.80
N LEU A 112 6.85 3.28 -7.22
CA LEU A 112 7.01 3.50 -5.78
C LEU A 112 6.13 2.55 -4.95
N THR A 113 4.85 2.43 -5.31
CA THR A 113 3.91 1.55 -4.59
C THR A 113 4.28 0.08 -4.78
N TYR A 114 4.63 -0.34 -6.01
CA TYR A 114 5.11 -1.70 -6.25
C TYR A 114 6.37 -2.03 -5.44
N GLY A 115 7.20 -1.03 -5.18
CA GLY A 115 8.35 -1.13 -4.29
C GLY A 115 8.01 -1.19 -2.81
N GLY A 116 6.74 -1.13 -2.41
CA GLY A 116 6.32 -1.16 -1.01
C GLY A 116 6.38 0.20 -0.31
N VAL A 117 6.52 1.30 -1.06
CA VAL A 117 6.45 2.64 -0.47
C VAL A 117 4.99 2.95 -0.12
N SER A 118 4.75 3.25 1.16
CA SER A 118 3.41 3.56 1.66
C SER A 118 2.67 4.58 0.80
N LEU A 119 1.41 4.29 0.52
CA LEU A 119 0.47 5.09 -0.22
C LEU A 119 0.48 6.59 0.13
N PHE A 120 0.48 6.90 1.43
CA PHE A 120 0.50 8.28 1.89
C PHE A 120 1.80 8.99 1.53
N VAL A 121 2.93 8.32 1.67
CA VAL A 121 4.25 8.85 1.29
C VAL A 121 4.31 9.07 -0.22
N VAL A 122 3.82 8.12 -1.02
CA VAL A 122 3.73 8.26 -2.48
C VAL A 122 2.88 9.48 -2.86
N ALA A 123 1.71 9.65 -2.25
CA ALA A 123 0.84 10.79 -2.53
C ALA A 123 1.50 12.13 -2.18
N PHE A 124 2.17 12.23 -1.02
CA PHE A 124 2.89 13.45 -0.61
C PHE A 124 4.05 13.80 -1.53
N ILE A 125 4.80 12.80 -2.01
CA ILE A 125 5.93 13.02 -2.93
C ILE A 125 5.45 13.38 -4.33
N LEU A 126 4.41 12.70 -4.82
CA LEU A 126 3.94 12.89 -6.19
C LEU A 126 3.08 14.14 -6.37
N TYR A 127 2.35 14.59 -5.34
CA TYR A 127 1.46 15.72 -5.47
C TYR A 127 2.18 17.01 -5.93
N PRO A 128 3.29 17.46 -5.33
CA PRO A 128 4.03 18.63 -5.82
C PRO A 128 4.53 18.46 -7.25
N ILE A 129 5.07 17.28 -7.58
CA ILE A 129 5.59 16.97 -8.91
C ILE A 129 4.45 16.96 -9.94
N ALA A 130 3.33 16.33 -9.63
CA ALA A 130 2.15 16.30 -10.48
C ALA A 130 1.57 17.71 -10.70
N SER A 131 1.54 18.54 -9.63
CA SER A 131 1.09 19.92 -9.72
C SER A 131 1.96 20.75 -10.68
N MET A 132 3.28 20.62 -10.59
CA MET A 132 4.22 21.29 -11.50
C MET A 132 4.01 20.82 -12.95
N LEU A 133 4.00 19.52 -13.21
CA LEU A 133 3.84 18.97 -14.56
C LEU A 133 2.47 19.32 -15.17
N PHE A 134 1.41 19.26 -14.38
CA PHE A 134 0.05 19.58 -14.85
C PHE A 134 -0.10 21.06 -15.15
N LYS A 135 0.56 21.94 -14.36
CA LYS A 135 0.62 23.37 -14.63
C LYS A 135 1.37 23.68 -15.94
N GLU A 136 2.53 23.03 -16.17
CA GLU A 136 3.30 23.19 -17.41
C GLU A 136 2.58 22.65 -18.65
N ALA A 137 1.80 21.58 -18.49
CA ALA A 137 1.03 20.94 -19.56
C ALA A 137 -0.39 21.51 -19.73
N ASP A 138 -0.74 22.49 -18.89
CA ASP A 138 -2.08 23.08 -18.81
C ASP A 138 -3.21 22.03 -18.65
N ILE A 139 -2.97 21.05 -17.79
CA ILE A 139 -3.93 19.98 -17.44
C ILE A 139 -4.67 20.37 -16.16
N PRO A 140 -6.00 20.23 -16.07
CA PRO A 140 -6.77 20.58 -14.90
C PRO A 140 -6.25 19.93 -13.61
N LYS A 141 -6.01 20.73 -12.59
CA LYS A 141 -5.51 20.28 -11.28
C LYS A 141 -6.36 19.20 -10.63
N ARG A 142 -7.69 19.23 -10.84
CA ARG A 142 -8.64 18.23 -10.33
C ARG A 142 -8.39 16.81 -10.82
N LEU A 143 -7.57 16.60 -11.86
CA LEU A 143 -7.20 15.27 -12.35
C LEU A 143 -6.00 14.66 -11.61
N ILE A 144 -5.26 15.45 -10.81
CA ILE A 144 -4.10 14.97 -10.04
C ILE A 144 -4.45 13.80 -9.12
N PRO A 145 -5.50 13.88 -8.26
CA PRO A 145 -5.81 12.78 -7.36
C PRO A 145 -6.12 11.46 -8.11
N GLY A 146 -6.90 11.54 -9.19
CA GLY A 146 -7.20 10.37 -10.03
C GLY A 146 -5.96 9.79 -10.72
N THR A 147 -5.01 10.63 -11.09
CA THR A 147 -3.75 10.21 -11.73
C THR A 147 -2.84 9.50 -10.73
N ILE A 148 -2.70 10.05 -9.53
CA ILE A 148 -1.96 9.39 -8.44
C ILE A 148 -2.63 8.08 -8.06
N ALA A 149 -3.97 8.09 -7.95
CA ALA A 149 -4.74 6.89 -7.60
C ALA A 149 -4.56 5.76 -8.63
N LEU A 150 -4.56 6.07 -9.92
CA LEU A 150 -4.33 5.05 -10.94
C LEU A 150 -2.97 4.38 -10.80
N GLY A 151 -1.91 5.14 -10.52
CA GLY A 151 -0.57 4.58 -10.34
C GLY A 151 -0.40 3.84 -9.03
N ALA A 152 -0.86 4.42 -7.93
CA ALA A 152 -0.50 3.97 -6.59
C ALA A 152 -1.58 3.11 -5.90
N PHE A 153 -2.86 3.14 -6.31
CA PHE A 153 -3.98 2.55 -5.57
C PHE A 153 -4.68 1.40 -6.28
N THR A 154 -4.31 1.09 -7.53
CA THR A 154 -5.04 0.11 -8.33
C THR A 154 -4.20 -1.13 -8.59
N PHE A 155 -3.79 -1.35 -9.81
CA PHE A 155 -3.13 -2.57 -10.26
C PHE A 155 -1.83 -2.91 -9.51
N THR A 156 -1.13 -1.91 -9.02
CA THR A 156 0.13 -2.09 -8.28
C THR A 156 -0.06 -2.68 -6.89
N MET A 157 -1.19 -2.41 -6.26
CA MET A 157 -1.50 -2.93 -4.93
C MET A 157 -2.16 -4.32 -4.96
N THR A 158 -2.95 -4.61 -6.02
CA THR A 158 -3.88 -5.73 -6.00
C THR A 158 -3.64 -6.77 -7.07
N ALA A 159 -3.02 -6.42 -8.20
CA ALA A 159 -2.99 -7.28 -9.37
C ALA A 159 -1.57 -7.65 -9.83
N LEU A 160 -0.58 -6.76 -9.68
CA LEU A 160 0.79 -7.08 -10.09
C LEU A 160 1.38 -8.17 -9.20
N PRO A 161 1.86 -9.28 -9.80
CA PRO A 161 2.51 -10.35 -9.05
C PRO A 161 3.75 -9.85 -8.30
N GLY A 162 3.94 -10.34 -7.08
CA GLY A 162 5.09 -9.97 -6.25
C GLY A 162 4.94 -8.69 -5.44
N SER A 163 3.82 -7.97 -5.57
CA SER A 163 3.57 -6.75 -4.79
C SER A 163 3.54 -7.05 -3.29
N PRO A 164 4.35 -6.36 -2.46
CA PRO A 164 4.39 -6.55 -1.02
C PRO A 164 3.23 -5.86 -0.28
N GLU A 165 2.33 -5.23 -1.02
CA GLU A 165 1.21 -4.48 -0.45
C GLU A 165 0.22 -5.39 0.28
N ILE A 166 -0.38 -4.86 1.34
CA ILE A 166 -1.27 -5.61 2.25
C ILE A 166 -2.48 -6.22 1.56
N GLN A 167 -3.01 -5.60 0.53
CA GLN A 167 -4.12 -6.09 -0.28
C GLN A 167 -3.77 -7.39 -1.02
N ASN A 168 -2.50 -7.59 -1.33
CA ASN A 168 -1.98 -8.81 -1.94
C ASN A 168 -1.54 -9.84 -0.88
N VAL A 169 -1.07 -9.39 0.28
CA VAL A 169 -0.52 -10.25 1.33
C VAL A 169 -1.60 -10.86 2.23
N ILE A 170 -2.63 -10.10 2.62
CA ILE A 170 -3.68 -10.59 3.53
C ILE A 170 -4.37 -11.86 2.99
N PRO A 171 -4.77 -11.96 1.71
CA PRO A 171 -5.44 -13.15 1.19
C PRO A 171 -4.59 -14.43 1.23
N MET A 172 -3.26 -14.31 1.18
CA MET A 172 -2.35 -15.46 1.10
C MET A 172 -2.59 -16.47 2.22
N LYS A 173 -2.80 -16.02 3.44
CA LYS A 173 -3.06 -16.88 4.60
C LYS A 173 -4.34 -17.70 4.45
N TYR A 174 -5.38 -17.11 3.85
CA TYR A 174 -6.69 -17.75 3.71
C TYR A 174 -6.76 -18.70 2.52
N PHE A 175 -5.99 -18.42 1.46
CA PHE A 175 -6.00 -19.22 0.23
C PHE A 175 -4.78 -20.13 0.06
N GLY A 176 -3.83 -20.10 1.02
CA GLY A 176 -2.60 -20.89 0.93
C GLY A 176 -1.73 -20.51 -0.28
N THR A 177 -1.71 -19.24 -0.64
CA THR A 177 -1.00 -18.70 -1.80
C THR A 177 0.20 -17.86 -1.38
N ASP A 178 0.91 -17.30 -2.34
CA ASP A 178 1.96 -16.29 -2.16
C ASP A 178 1.69 -15.03 -3.00
N THR A 179 2.57 -14.04 -2.93
CA THR A 179 2.45 -12.78 -3.69
C THR A 179 2.51 -12.97 -5.22
N PHE A 180 2.97 -14.11 -5.69
CA PHE A 180 3.06 -14.46 -7.12
C PHE A 180 1.92 -15.34 -7.59
N ALA A 181 0.87 -15.54 -6.81
CA ALA A 181 -0.29 -16.33 -7.20
C ALA A 181 -0.96 -15.77 -8.47
N ALA A 182 -1.40 -16.68 -9.35
CA ALA A 182 -2.07 -16.35 -10.61
C ALA A 182 -1.39 -15.26 -11.46
N PRO A 183 -0.07 -15.35 -11.78
CA PRO A 183 0.70 -14.25 -12.33
C PRO A 183 0.19 -13.79 -13.70
N ILE A 184 -0.26 -14.70 -14.55
CA ILE A 184 -0.77 -14.36 -15.91
C ILE A 184 -2.05 -13.52 -15.78
N ILE A 185 -2.99 -13.94 -14.94
CA ILE A 185 -4.25 -13.21 -14.71
C ILE A 185 -3.95 -11.85 -14.09
N GLY A 186 -3.03 -11.79 -13.12
CA GLY A 186 -2.60 -10.56 -12.47
C GLY A 186 -1.99 -9.55 -13.46
N ILE A 187 -1.12 -10.01 -14.36
CA ILE A 187 -0.53 -9.15 -15.41
C ILE A 187 -1.62 -8.65 -16.37
N VAL A 188 -2.51 -9.53 -16.86
CA VAL A 188 -3.60 -9.14 -17.75
C VAL A 188 -4.50 -8.09 -17.08
N ALA A 189 -4.91 -8.33 -15.83
CA ALA A 189 -5.71 -7.39 -15.06
C ALA A 189 -4.99 -6.04 -14.88
N SER A 190 -3.68 -6.06 -14.58
CA SER A 190 -2.87 -4.85 -14.44
C SER A 190 -2.81 -4.03 -15.73
N VAL A 191 -2.57 -4.69 -16.87
CA VAL A 191 -2.56 -4.04 -18.18
C VAL A 191 -3.93 -3.45 -18.51
N MET A 192 -5.02 -4.17 -18.23
CA MET A 192 -6.38 -3.66 -18.44
C MET A 192 -6.67 -2.44 -17.58
N MET A 193 -6.38 -2.49 -16.27
CA MET A 193 -6.60 -1.37 -15.35
C MET A 193 -5.77 -0.14 -15.75
N LEU A 194 -4.49 -0.32 -16.06
CA LEU A 194 -3.61 0.75 -16.51
C LEU A 194 -4.14 1.36 -17.82
N THR A 195 -4.45 0.53 -18.81
CA THR A 195 -4.89 1.00 -20.12
C THR A 195 -6.22 1.75 -20.03
N LEU A 196 -7.22 1.16 -19.38
CA LEU A 196 -8.54 1.80 -19.24
C LEU A 196 -8.47 3.08 -18.42
N GLY A 197 -7.69 3.08 -17.33
CA GLY A 197 -7.47 4.26 -16.50
C GLY A 197 -6.75 5.37 -17.27
N MET A 198 -5.71 5.05 -18.03
CA MET A 198 -4.99 6.00 -18.87
C MET A 198 -5.89 6.57 -19.99
N LEU A 199 -6.68 5.73 -20.66
CA LEU A 199 -7.63 6.18 -21.67
C LEU A 199 -8.66 7.14 -21.06
N TRP A 200 -9.19 6.81 -19.88
CA TRP A 200 -10.17 7.66 -19.20
C TRP A 200 -9.56 9.02 -18.80
N LEU A 201 -8.37 9.03 -18.14
CA LEU A 201 -7.69 10.25 -17.72
C LEU A 201 -7.32 11.13 -18.93
N THR A 202 -6.77 10.52 -19.98
CA THR A 202 -6.39 11.24 -21.21
C THR A 202 -7.61 11.82 -21.91
N LYS A 203 -8.73 11.07 -21.98
CA LYS A 203 -10.00 11.57 -22.54
C LYS A 203 -10.52 12.76 -21.73
N ARG A 204 -10.46 12.68 -20.38
CA ARG A 204 -10.88 13.78 -19.49
C ARG A 204 -10.01 15.02 -19.67
N ALA A 205 -8.69 14.86 -19.77
CA ALA A 205 -7.77 15.97 -20.02
C ALA A 205 -8.02 16.62 -21.40
N LYS A 206 -8.23 15.81 -22.44
CA LYS A 206 -8.56 16.32 -23.78
C LYS A 206 -9.92 17.05 -23.80
N SER A 207 -10.95 16.49 -23.17
CA SER A 207 -12.27 17.13 -23.08
C SER A 207 -12.21 18.46 -22.33
N ALA A 208 -11.44 18.53 -21.24
CA ALA A 208 -11.22 19.75 -20.49
C ALA A 208 -10.56 20.83 -21.37
N LYS A 209 -9.51 20.47 -22.12
CA LYS A 209 -8.83 21.39 -23.05
C LYS A 209 -9.77 21.93 -24.12
N VAL A 210 -10.64 21.09 -24.70
CA VAL A 210 -11.65 21.52 -25.69
C VAL A 210 -12.64 22.50 -25.08
N ASN A 211 -12.99 22.33 -23.80
CA ASN A 211 -13.90 23.21 -23.07
C ASN A 211 -13.20 24.47 -22.50
N GLY A 212 -11.94 24.72 -22.83
CA GLY A 212 -11.16 25.87 -22.32
C GLY A 212 -10.78 25.74 -20.84
N GLU A 213 -10.89 24.55 -20.23
CA GLU A 213 -10.48 24.29 -18.85
C GLU A 213 -9.00 23.91 -18.84
N GLY A 214 -8.16 24.83 -18.34
CA GLY A 214 -6.73 24.58 -18.07
C GLY A 214 -6.47 24.23 -16.63
N TYR A 215 -5.20 24.37 -16.18
CA TYR A 215 -4.82 24.10 -14.80
C TYR A 215 -5.59 24.95 -13.79
N GLY A 216 -5.94 26.17 -14.17
CA GLY A 216 -6.67 27.15 -13.34
C GLY A 216 -5.75 27.98 -12.47
N ASN A 217 -6.29 29.10 -11.94
CA ASN A 217 -5.58 29.97 -11.01
C ASN A 217 -5.70 29.41 -9.58
N HIS A 218 -4.75 28.60 -9.19
CA HIS A 218 -4.65 28.10 -7.83
C HIS A 218 -3.47 28.81 -7.14
N SER A 219 -3.70 29.32 -5.91
CA SER A 219 -2.64 29.78 -5.02
C SER A 219 -1.89 28.58 -4.44
N ASP A 220 -1.21 27.83 -5.31
CA ASP A 220 -0.32 26.80 -4.87
C ASP A 220 0.82 27.48 -4.14
N LYS A 221 0.92 27.30 -2.82
CA LYS A 221 2.20 27.52 -2.15
C LYS A 221 3.16 26.59 -2.87
N SER A 222 4.06 27.17 -3.67
CA SER A 222 5.14 26.42 -4.30
C SER A 222 5.87 25.71 -3.17
N ILE A 223 5.62 24.43 -3.01
CA ILE A 223 6.51 23.59 -2.21
C ILE A 223 7.75 23.52 -3.09
N GLU A 224 8.69 24.43 -2.83
CA GLU A 224 9.99 24.38 -3.47
C GLU A 224 10.63 23.04 -3.12
N THR A 225 10.44 22.09 -4.00
CA THR A 225 11.05 20.78 -3.84
C THR A 225 12.48 20.93 -4.37
N ASP A 226 13.43 20.99 -3.47
CA ASP A 226 14.86 21.01 -3.84
C ASP A 226 15.23 19.67 -4.49
N TYR A 227 15.64 19.73 -5.75
CA TYR A 227 16.11 18.60 -6.55
C TYR A 227 17.64 18.59 -6.71
N SER A 228 18.37 19.55 -6.12
CA SER A 228 19.82 19.76 -6.36
C SER A 228 20.69 18.61 -5.86
N ASN A 229 20.24 17.86 -4.83
CA ASN A 229 21.02 16.81 -4.16
C ASN A 229 20.32 15.45 -4.14
N LEU A 230 19.65 15.09 -5.23
CA LEU A 230 19.02 13.78 -5.33
C LEU A 230 20.06 12.66 -5.48
N PRO A 231 19.83 11.50 -4.84
CA PRO A 231 20.67 10.32 -5.03
C PRO A 231 20.57 9.80 -6.47
N ASN A 232 21.59 9.03 -6.87
CA ASN A 232 21.58 8.38 -8.18
C ASN A 232 20.38 7.44 -8.29
N ILE A 233 19.73 7.46 -9.47
CA ILE A 233 18.55 6.64 -9.76
C ILE A 233 18.81 5.14 -9.54
N PHE A 234 19.98 4.62 -9.88
CA PHE A 234 20.34 3.22 -9.66
C PHE A 234 20.33 2.86 -8.16
N SER A 235 20.89 3.74 -7.31
CA SER A 235 20.85 3.54 -5.85
C SER A 235 19.44 3.62 -5.29
N ALA A 236 18.59 4.46 -5.89
CA ALA A 236 17.22 4.66 -5.45
C ALA A 236 16.29 3.48 -5.82
N ILE A 237 16.52 2.83 -6.96
CA ILE A 237 15.73 1.67 -7.42
C ILE A 237 16.19 0.37 -6.75
N LEU A 238 17.45 0.27 -6.33
CA LEU A 238 18.02 -0.98 -5.83
C LEU A 238 17.27 -1.58 -4.64
N PRO A 239 16.77 -0.84 -3.63
CA PRO A 239 15.93 -1.41 -2.58
C PRO A 239 14.67 -2.11 -3.11
N ILE A 240 14.03 -1.56 -4.15
CA ILE A 240 12.85 -2.16 -4.78
C ILE A 240 13.22 -3.49 -5.46
N ILE A 241 14.36 -3.52 -6.15
CA ILE A 241 14.89 -4.76 -6.76
C ILE A 241 15.22 -5.78 -5.68
N ILE A 242 15.81 -5.37 -4.56
CA ILE A 242 16.09 -6.26 -3.41
C ILE A 242 14.79 -6.88 -2.90
N ILE A 243 13.73 -6.08 -2.67
CA ILE A 243 12.43 -6.61 -2.23
C ILE A 243 11.92 -7.66 -3.22
N PHE A 244 11.88 -7.33 -4.52
CA PHE A 244 11.35 -8.23 -5.53
C PHE A 244 12.13 -9.54 -5.61
N VAL A 245 13.45 -9.46 -5.75
CA VAL A 245 14.32 -10.64 -5.92
C VAL A 245 14.33 -11.52 -4.66
N THR A 246 14.41 -10.89 -3.49
CA THR A 246 14.39 -11.62 -2.20
C THR A 246 13.05 -12.29 -1.97
N ASN A 247 11.94 -11.57 -2.19
CA ASN A 247 10.61 -12.14 -2.06
C ASN A 247 10.40 -13.33 -3.02
N LEU A 248 10.81 -13.17 -4.28
CA LEU A 248 10.74 -14.26 -5.26
C LEU A 248 11.59 -15.47 -4.84
N PHE A 249 12.81 -15.24 -4.39
CA PHE A 249 13.71 -16.31 -3.93
C PHE A 249 13.12 -17.07 -2.74
N PHE A 250 12.69 -16.36 -1.69
CA PHE A 250 12.13 -17.02 -0.53
C PHE A 250 10.80 -17.72 -0.83
N SER A 251 9.90 -17.09 -1.62
CA SER A 251 8.61 -17.69 -1.96
C SER A 251 8.70 -18.92 -2.87
N LYS A 252 9.61 -18.89 -3.87
CA LYS A 252 9.63 -19.91 -4.94
C LYS A 252 10.82 -20.85 -4.88
N VAL A 253 11.84 -20.54 -4.10
CA VAL A 253 13.03 -21.39 -4.03
C VAL A 253 13.25 -21.89 -2.61
N TYR A 254 13.33 -21.00 -1.64
CA TYR A 254 13.70 -21.39 -0.28
C TYR A 254 12.60 -22.20 0.41
N TYR A 255 11.40 -21.64 0.55
CA TYR A 255 10.31 -22.27 1.28
C TYR A 255 9.68 -23.48 0.56
N GLU A 256 9.84 -23.62 -0.74
CA GLU A 256 9.41 -24.83 -1.46
C GLU A 256 10.35 -26.03 -1.21
N ASN A 257 11.59 -25.81 -0.75
CA ASN A 257 12.61 -26.82 -0.58
C ASN A 257 13.00 -27.15 0.88
N ILE A 258 12.32 -26.54 1.87
CA ILE A 258 12.59 -26.82 3.28
C ILE A 258 11.49 -27.67 3.92
N ASP A 259 11.85 -28.47 4.91
CA ASP A 259 10.92 -29.16 5.77
C ASP A 259 10.32 -28.17 6.79
N GLY A 260 9.00 -28.01 6.74
CA GLY A 260 8.26 -27.16 7.68
C GLY A 260 7.56 -27.92 8.79
N SER A 261 7.85 -29.22 8.98
CA SER A 261 7.13 -30.09 9.94
C SER A 261 7.21 -29.58 11.39
N TYR A 262 8.31 -28.94 11.77
CA TYR A 262 8.50 -28.34 13.11
C TYR A 262 7.46 -27.25 13.43
N LEU A 263 6.83 -26.64 12.44
CA LEU A 263 5.83 -25.57 12.64
C LEU A 263 4.53 -26.10 13.26
N SER A 264 4.29 -27.40 13.21
CA SER A 264 3.17 -28.02 13.89
C SER A 264 3.22 -27.83 15.42
N GLU A 265 4.41 -27.78 16.01
CA GLU A 265 4.63 -27.50 17.44
C GLU A 265 4.20 -26.07 17.81
N PHE A 266 4.21 -25.14 16.84
CA PHE A 266 3.78 -23.75 16.99
C PHE A 266 2.31 -23.54 16.56
N GLY A 267 1.58 -24.62 16.23
CA GLY A 267 0.18 -24.55 15.81
C GLY A 267 -0.02 -23.87 14.45
N THR A 268 0.98 -23.94 13.54
CA THR A 268 0.91 -23.37 12.20
C THR A 268 1.53 -24.30 11.15
N THR A 269 1.47 -23.91 9.89
CA THR A 269 2.05 -24.67 8.76
C THR A 269 2.90 -23.76 7.90
N LEU A 270 3.86 -24.34 7.17
CA LEU A 270 4.73 -23.57 6.28
C LEU A 270 3.93 -22.80 5.22
N SER A 271 2.91 -23.42 4.63
CA SER A 271 2.02 -22.78 3.66
C SER A 271 1.26 -21.57 4.21
N SER A 272 0.98 -21.55 5.51
CA SER A 272 0.28 -20.43 6.16
C SER A 272 1.15 -19.21 6.43
N VAL A 273 2.48 -19.39 6.53
CA VAL A 273 3.39 -18.32 6.98
C VAL A 273 4.44 -17.93 5.94
N SER A 274 4.82 -18.83 5.03
CA SER A 274 5.92 -18.63 4.08
C SER A 274 5.77 -17.39 3.22
N GLY A 275 4.56 -17.13 2.71
CA GLY A 275 4.30 -15.93 1.90
C GLY A 275 4.56 -14.64 2.68
N THR A 276 4.01 -14.52 3.90
CA THR A 276 4.20 -13.33 4.74
C THR A 276 5.65 -13.19 5.18
N TRP A 277 6.31 -14.29 5.55
CA TRP A 277 7.71 -14.29 5.93
C TRP A 277 8.62 -13.85 4.80
N SER A 278 8.37 -14.32 3.57
CA SER A 278 9.14 -13.91 2.37
C SER A 278 9.11 -12.40 2.18
N VAL A 279 7.94 -11.78 2.33
CA VAL A 279 7.78 -10.34 2.19
C VAL A 279 8.48 -9.59 3.33
N ILE A 280 8.31 -10.01 4.59
CA ILE A 280 8.95 -9.37 5.74
C ILE A 280 10.48 -9.41 5.59
N ILE A 281 11.06 -10.58 5.26
CA ILE A 281 12.51 -10.74 5.06
C ILE A 281 12.99 -9.81 3.94
N ALA A 282 12.25 -9.75 2.83
CA ALA A 282 12.59 -8.92 1.70
C ALA A 282 12.64 -7.42 2.06
N ILE A 283 11.64 -6.94 2.81
CA ILE A 283 11.57 -5.55 3.26
C ILE A 283 12.71 -5.27 4.25
N VAL A 284 12.95 -6.15 5.24
CA VAL A 284 14.04 -5.96 6.21
C VAL A 284 15.41 -5.88 5.54
N LEU A 285 15.67 -6.72 4.53
CA LEU A 285 16.94 -6.66 3.79
C LEU A 285 17.07 -5.35 3.00
N ALA A 286 15.99 -4.83 2.45
CA ALA A 286 15.99 -3.53 1.80
C ALA A 286 16.19 -2.39 2.79
N ASP A 287 15.60 -2.45 3.98
CA ASP A 287 15.80 -1.48 5.06
C ASP A 287 17.27 -1.44 5.49
N VAL A 288 17.86 -2.61 5.75
CA VAL A 288 19.28 -2.73 6.08
C VAL A 288 20.16 -2.13 4.98
N PHE A 289 19.85 -2.42 3.72
CA PHE A 289 20.58 -1.85 2.57
C PHE A 289 20.50 -0.32 2.56
N ILE A 290 19.31 0.27 2.73
CA ILE A 290 19.14 1.73 2.74
C ILE A 290 19.93 2.34 3.88
N VAL A 291 19.87 1.77 5.08
CA VAL A 291 20.61 2.27 6.25
C VAL A 291 22.12 2.21 5.99
N LEU A 292 22.65 1.07 5.56
CA LEU A 292 24.09 0.89 5.34
C LEU A 292 24.65 1.82 4.26
N THR A 293 23.89 2.05 3.20
CA THR A 293 24.32 2.92 2.09
C THR A 293 24.16 4.42 2.39
N ASN A 294 23.36 4.78 3.40
CA ASN A 294 23.07 6.18 3.76
C ASN A 294 23.45 6.56 5.18
N LEU A 295 24.37 5.83 5.84
CA LEU A 295 24.82 6.08 7.22
C LEU A 295 25.25 7.53 7.46
N LYS A 296 25.85 8.20 6.47
CA LYS A 296 26.29 9.60 6.56
C LYS A 296 25.15 10.61 6.41
N LYS A 297 24.05 10.23 5.74
CA LYS A 297 22.91 11.10 5.47
C LYS A 297 21.81 10.94 6.54
N ILE A 298 21.63 9.75 7.04
CA ILE A 298 20.65 9.43 8.08
C ILE A 298 21.20 9.89 9.43
N LYS A 299 20.91 11.15 9.80
CA LYS A 299 21.43 11.76 11.04
C LYS A 299 20.78 11.21 12.31
N ASN A 300 19.55 10.72 12.25
CA ASN A 300 18.81 10.26 13.42
C ASN A 300 18.00 8.99 13.09
N LEU A 301 18.69 7.87 12.98
CA LEU A 301 18.07 6.57 12.70
C LEU A 301 17.01 6.20 13.74
N LYS A 302 17.25 6.52 15.04
CA LYS A 302 16.28 6.25 16.10
C LYS A 302 14.93 6.94 15.82
N SER A 303 14.94 8.23 15.49
CA SER A 303 13.72 8.96 15.19
C SER A 303 12.99 8.41 13.94
N ILE A 304 13.74 7.98 12.93
CA ILE A 304 13.16 7.38 11.71
C ILE A 304 12.44 6.08 12.06
N LEU A 305 13.07 5.22 12.86
CA LEU A 305 12.47 3.97 13.31
C LEU A 305 11.24 4.23 14.18
N ASP A 306 11.32 5.14 15.15
CA ASP A 306 10.20 5.50 16.03
C ASP A 306 8.99 6.04 15.24
N ILE A 307 9.23 6.91 14.25
CA ILE A 307 8.19 7.44 13.36
C ILE A 307 7.62 6.31 12.49
N GLY A 308 8.47 5.46 11.92
CA GLY A 308 8.03 4.31 11.11
C GLY A 308 7.11 3.39 11.90
N VAL A 309 7.53 3.00 13.11
CA VAL A 309 6.72 2.16 14.02
C VAL A 309 5.40 2.84 14.35
N THR A 310 5.43 4.12 14.74
CA THR A 310 4.20 4.87 15.07
C THR A 310 3.24 4.94 13.90
N ASN A 311 3.74 5.16 12.70
CA ASN A 311 2.93 5.22 11.48
C ASN A 311 2.30 3.86 11.10
N SER A 312 2.86 2.74 11.58
CA SER A 312 2.30 1.41 11.33
C SER A 312 1.03 1.11 12.13
N PHE A 313 0.86 1.71 13.32
CA PHE A 313 -0.25 1.38 14.22
C PHE A 313 -1.62 1.73 13.64
N ARG A 314 -1.79 2.93 13.08
CA ARG A 314 -3.11 3.37 12.59
C ARG A 314 -3.64 2.50 11.44
N PRO A 315 -2.87 2.19 10.39
CA PRO A 315 -3.31 1.26 9.36
C PRO A 315 -3.57 -0.14 9.90
N LEU A 316 -2.68 -0.66 10.76
CA LEU A 316 -2.84 -1.98 11.38
C LEU A 316 -4.15 -2.09 12.17
N LEU A 317 -4.40 -1.14 13.08
CA LEU A 317 -5.61 -1.14 13.92
C LEU A 317 -6.89 -0.93 13.11
N ASN A 318 -6.85 -0.09 12.07
CA ASN A 318 -8.01 0.08 11.18
C ASN A 318 -8.31 -1.18 10.35
N SER A 319 -7.30 -1.96 10.03
CA SER A 319 -7.46 -3.20 9.25
C SER A 319 -7.82 -4.40 10.13
N SER A 320 -7.52 -4.35 11.43
CA SER A 320 -7.85 -5.41 12.39
C SER A 320 -9.25 -5.28 12.97
N ALA A 321 -9.80 -4.07 12.99
CA ALA A 321 -11.15 -3.77 13.48
C ALA A 321 -12.23 -4.21 12.48
#